data_d0fa11ca7fd4f67f03ba7d051801ee74
#
_entry.id   d0fa11ca7fd4f67f03ba7d051801ee74
#
_cell.length_a   1.000
_cell.length_b   1.000
_cell.length_c   1.000
_cell.angle_alpha   90.00
_cell.angle_beta   90.00
_cell.angle_gamma   90.00
#
_symmetry.space_group_name_H-M   'P 1'
#
loop_
_entity.id
_entity.type
_entity.pdbx_description
1 polymer ?
#
loop_
_entity_poly.entity_id
_entity_poly.type
_entity_poly.pdbx_seq_one_letter_code
_entity_poly.pdbx_strand_id
1 'polypeptide(L)'
;MATAKSLVSAFVGIDAVAGPTEIGIIADETANPSLLAADLIGQAEHDELAGSVLFTDSTEIVDKVQESLKYRVPRTEHAERVHTSLSGTQSAIVLTDGLDQSIDAANAYAAEHLEIQTKDADAVVKRIKNAGAIFRGPYSPVPLGDYMSGSNHVLPTGGTARFAAGSACTPS
;
A
#
# COMPACT_ATOMS: atom_id res chain seq x y z
N MET A 1 7.68 20.79 -6.54
CA MET A 1 6.25 20.89 -6.12
C MET A 1 6.14 20.81 -4.59
N ALA A 2 6.61 19.76 -3.91
CA ALA A 2 6.53 19.62 -2.43
C ALA A 2 7.05 20.83 -1.65
N THR A 3 8.23 21.34 -2.00
CA THR A 3 8.82 22.55 -1.36
C THR A 3 7.92 23.78 -1.48
N ALA A 4 7.28 23.97 -2.65
CA ALA A 4 6.36 25.10 -2.84
C ALA A 4 5.11 24.95 -1.95
N LYS A 5 4.53 23.75 -1.87
CA LYS A 5 3.41 23.45 -0.95
C LYS A 5 3.78 23.74 0.50
N SER A 6 4.98 23.29 0.95
CA SER A 6 5.46 23.55 2.31
C SER A 6 5.60 25.03 2.61
N LEU A 7 6.09 25.84 1.66
CA LEU A 7 6.27 27.28 1.86
C LEU A 7 4.94 28.03 1.98
N VAL A 8 3.90 27.61 1.23
CA VAL A 8 2.61 28.30 1.26
C VAL A 8 1.64 27.76 2.31
N SER A 9 1.94 26.62 2.94
CA SER A 9 1.06 25.99 3.93
C SER A 9 0.76 26.82 5.17
N ALA A 10 1.62 27.80 5.46
CA ALA A 10 1.39 28.76 6.54
C ALA A 10 0.35 29.84 6.19
N PHE A 11 0.00 30.00 4.91
CA PHE A 11 -0.87 31.08 4.43
C PHE A 11 -2.16 30.55 3.80
N VAL A 12 -2.11 29.33 3.23
CA VAL A 12 -3.26 28.70 2.58
C VAL A 12 -3.31 27.21 2.93
N GLY A 13 -4.53 26.66 2.98
CA GLY A 13 -4.70 25.21 3.13
C GLY A 13 -4.11 24.47 1.93
N ILE A 14 -3.41 23.38 2.21
CA ILE A 14 -2.91 22.44 1.18
C ILE A 14 -3.51 21.07 1.43
N ASP A 15 -3.57 20.23 0.40
CA ASP A 15 -3.99 18.84 0.47
C ASP A 15 -3.01 18.00 1.33
N ALA A 16 -1.80 17.79 0.83
CA ALA A 16 -0.72 17.12 1.55
C ALA A 16 0.65 17.48 0.95
N VAL A 17 1.70 17.28 1.74
CA VAL A 17 3.09 17.21 1.25
C VAL A 17 3.38 15.74 0.98
N ALA A 18 3.39 15.34 -0.29
CA ALA A 18 3.67 13.97 -0.69
C ALA A 18 5.17 13.65 -0.56
N GLY A 19 5.47 12.49 0.02
CA GLY A 19 6.77 11.83 -0.02
C GLY A 19 6.80 10.70 -1.08
N PRO A 20 7.73 9.74 -0.99
CA PRO A 20 7.71 8.53 -1.78
C PRO A 20 6.40 7.77 -1.58
N THR A 21 5.89 7.19 -2.66
CA THR A 21 4.62 6.45 -2.63
C THR A 21 4.77 5.11 -1.89
N GLU A 22 3.69 4.65 -1.27
CA GLU A 22 3.71 3.46 -0.41
C GLU A 22 2.47 2.60 -0.62
N ILE A 23 2.66 1.28 -0.64
CA ILE A 23 1.57 0.32 -0.50
C ILE A 23 1.76 -0.54 0.74
N GLY A 24 0.69 -0.75 1.49
CA GLY A 24 0.56 -1.81 2.49
C GLY A 24 -0.51 -2.80 2.03
N ILE A 25 -0.26 -4.09 2.12
CA ILE A 25 -1.24 -5.12 1.78
C ILE A 25 -1.45 -6.01 3.01
N ILE A 26 -2.70 -6.15 3.47
CA ILE A 26 -3.08 -7.17 4.46
C ILE A 26 -3.65 -8.37 3.72
N ALA A 27 -3.04 -9.54 3.89
CA ALA A 27 -3.49 -10.76 3.23
C ALA A 27 -3.55 -11.94 4.20
N ASP A 28 -4.58 -12.77 4.07
CA ASP A 28 -4.69 -14.08 4.73
C ASP A 28 -4.42 -15.22 3.73
N GLU A 29 -4.56 -16.48 4.17
CA GLU A 29 -4.35 -17.67 3.34
C GLU A 29 -5.25 -17.77 2.10
N THR A 30 -6.33 -16.99 2.03
CA THR A 30 -7.27 -17.00 0.89
C THR A 30 -6.85 -16.08 -0.25
N ALA A 31 -5.88 -15.20 -0.01
CA ALA A 31 -5.38 -14.25 -1.01
C ALA A 31 -4.68 -14.95 -2.18
N ASN A 32 -4.72 -14.31 -3.35
CA ASN A 32 -3.99 -14.81 -4.52
C ASN A 32 -2.55 -14.27 -4.56
N PRO A 33 -1.52 -15.12 -4.35
CA PRO A 33 -0.13 -14.67 -4.29
C PRO A 33 0.35 -13.99 -5.57
N SER A 34 -0.23 -14.35 -6.72
CA SER A 34 0.12 -13.76 -8.00
C SER A 34 -0.38 -12.32 -8.14
N LEU A 35 -1.55 -12.01 -7.57
CA LEU A 35 -2.07 -10.64 -7.52
C LEU A 35 -1.25 -9.81 -6.52
N LEU A 36 -1.03 -10.33 -5.30
CA LEU A 36 -0.18 -9.66 -4.30
C LEU A 36 1.18 -9.26 -4.87
N ALA A 37 1.84 -10.19 -5.56
CA ALA A 37 3.13 -9.91 -6.20
C ALA A 37 3.03 -8.85 -7.31
N ALA A 38 1.93 -8.82 -8.07
CA ALA A 38 1.71 -7.83 -9.11
C ALA A 38 1.54 -6.42 -8.51
N ASP A 39 0.76 -6.30 -7.42
CA ASP A 39 0.50 -5.02 -6.76
C ASP A 39 1.78 -4.48 -6.08
N LEU A 40 2.57 -5.35 -5.42
CA LEU A 40 3.88 -4.97 -4.86
C LEU A 40 4.86 -4.50 -5.95
N ILE A 41 4.88 -5.16 -7.13
CA ILE A 41 5.71 -4.74 -8.28
C ILE A 41 5.21 -3.41 -8.84
N GLY A 42 3.89 -3.27 -9.04
CA GLY A 42 3.30 -2.05 -9.56
C GLY A 42 3.65 -0.83 -8.71
N GLN A 43 3.64 -0.98 -7.39
CA GLN A 43 4.07 0.07 -6.47
C GLN A 43 5.57 0.35 -6.60
N ALA A 44 6.40 -0.68 -6.67
CA ALA A 44 7.86 -0.56 -6.77
C ALA A 44 8.33 0.07 -8.08
N GLU A 45 7.51 0.03 -9.14
CA GLU A 45 7.80 0.68 -10.43
C GLU A 45 7.77 2.21 -10.38
N HIS A 46 7.10 2.82 -9.39
CA HIS A 46 6.99 4.26 -9.29
C HIS A 46 8.34 4.94 -9.04
N ASP A 47 9.10 4.44 -8.05
CA ASP A 47 10.35 5.06 -7.63
C ASP A 47 11.23 4.06 -6.88
N GLU A 48 12.55 4.26 -6.87
CA GLU A 48 13.49 3.44 -6.10
C GLU A 48 13.26 3.50 -4.58
N LEU A 49 12.64 4.59 -4.11
CA LEU A 49 12.27 4.80 -2.71
C LEU A 49 10.82 4.41 -2.40
N ALA A 50 10.07 3.90 -3.38
CA ALA A 50 8.70 3.43 -3.14
C ALA A 50 8.69 2.29 -2.12
N GLY A 51 7.75 2.33 -1.18
CA GLY A 51 7.58 1.31 -0.15
C GLY A 51 6.54 0.25 -0.55
N SER A 52 6.90 -1.03 -0.47
CA SER A 52 6.00 -2.15 -0.77
C SER A 52 6.01 -3.13 0.40
N VAL A 53 4.94 -3.14 1.21
CA VAL A 53 4.88 -3.93 2.43
C VAL A 53 3.68 -4.89 2.41
N LEU A 54 3.95 -6.17 2.65
CA LEU A 54 2.94 -7.21 2.83
C LEU A 54 2.87 -7.62 4.30
N PHE A 55 1.68 -7.58 4.90
CA PHE A 55 1.37 -8.09 6.23
C PHE A 55 0.54 -9.36 6.09
N THR A 56 1.01 -10.48 6.60
CA THR A 56 0.30 -11.77 6.52
C THR A 56 0.64 -12.66 7.70
N ASP A 57 -0.29 -13.52 8.09
CA ASP A 57 -0.09 -14.57 9.08
C ASP A 57 0.15 -15.95 8.44
N SER A 58 0.22 -16.00 7.10
CA SER A 58 0.40 -17.24 6.35
C SER A 58 1.82 -17.36 5.79
N THR A 59 2.58 -18.34 6.29
CA THR A 59 3.91 -18.68 5.74
C THR A 59 3.81 -19.14 4.29
N GLU A 60 2.71 -19.82 3.92
CA GLU A 60 2.47 -20.27 2.54
C GLU A 60 2.32 -19.09 1.58
N ILE A 61 1.63 -18.02 2.01
CA ILE A 61 1.53 -16.77 1.22
C ILE A 61 2.91 -16.14 1.06
N VAL A 62 3.71 -16.07 2.13
CA VAL A 62 5.08 -15.53 2.06
C VAL A 62 5.90 -16.25 0.99
N ASP A 63 5.94 -17.59 1.04
CA ASP A 63 6.73 -18.40 0.11
C ASP A 63 6.27 -18.21 -1.35
N LYS A 64 4.96 -18.27 -1.58
CA LYS A 64 4.37 -18.13 -2.93
C LYS A 64 4.54 -16.72 -3.51
N VAL A 65 4.43 -15.68 -2.68
CA VAL A 65 4.66 -14.30 -3.11
C VAL A 65 6.14 -14.12 -3.46
N GLN A 66 7.06 -14.61 -2.65
CA GLN A 66 8.49 -14.55 -2.94
C GLN A 66 8.85 -15.29 -4.24
N GLU A 67 8.27 -16.46 -4.48
CA GLU A 67 8.45 -17.20 -5.74
C GLU A 67 7.92 -16.41 -6.93
N SER A 68 6.72 -15.83 -6.80
CA SER A 68 6.12 -14.99 -7.84
C SER A 68 6.97 -13.74 -8.13
N LEU A 69 7.50 -13.07 -7.11
CA LEU A 69 8.39 -11.92 -7.26
C LEU A 69 9.69 -12.31 -7.98
N LYS A 70 10.34 -13.41 -7.58
CA LYS A 70 11.56 -13.93 -8.24
C LYS A 70 11.34 -14.20 -9.73
N TYR A 71 10.15 -14.68 -10.09
CA TYR A 71 9.81 -14.96 -11.50
C TYR A 71 9.50 -13.68 -12.27
N ARG A 72 8.73 -12.75 -11.68
CA ARG A 72 8.18 -11.58 -12.38
C ARG A 72 9.14 -10.40 -12.46
N VAL A 73 9.84 -10.06 -11.37
CA VAL A 73 10.71 -8.87 -11.32
C VAL A 73 11.69 -8.81 -12.49
N PRO A 74 12.44 -9.87 -12.85
CA PRO A 74 13.35 -9.82 -13.99
C PRO A 74 12.67 -9.64 -15.36
N ARG A 75 11.34 -9.73 -15.41
CA ARG A 75 10.53 -9.64 -16.63
C ARG A 75 9.72 -8.35 -16.74
N THR A 76 9.80 -7.49 -15.73
CA THR A 76 9.18 -6.16 -15.79
C THR A 76 10.01 -5.23 -16.67
N GLU A 77 9.38 -4.21 -17.23
CA GLU A 77 10.05 -3.20 -18.05
C GLU A 77 11.13 -2.43 -17.26
N HIS A 78 10.86 -2.17 -15.98
CA HIS A 78 11.74 -1.42 -15.06
C HIS A 78 12.38 -2.31 -14.00
N ALA A 79 12.87 -3.50 -14.40
CA ALA A 79 13.37 -4.54 -13.48
C ALA A 79 14.40 -4.03 -12.46
N GLU A 80 15.34 -3.17 -12.88
CA GLU A 80 16.36 -2.61 -11.98
C GLU A 80 15.75 -1.72 -10.89
N ARG A 81 14.84 -0.82 -11.26
CA ARG A 81 14.13 0.05 -10.32
C ARG A 81 13.30 -0.77 -9.35
N VAL A 82 12.52 -1.72 -9.86
CA VAL A 82 11.69 -2.62 -9.03
C VAL A 82 12.55 -3.41 -8.05
N HIS A 83 13.67 -3.95 -8.53
CA HIS A 83 14.60 -4.68 -7.66
C HIS A 83 15.17 -3.77 -6.56
N THR A 84 15.58 -2.55 -6.90
CA THR A 84 16.10 -1.57 -5.93
C THR A 84 15.05 -1.22 -4.87
N SER A 85 13.83 -0.90 -5.30
CA SER A 85 12.71 -0.57 -4.38
C SER A 85 12.37 -1.75 -3.46
N LEU A 86 12.17 -2.96 -4.00
CA LEU A 86 11.81 -4.14 -3.20
C LEU A 86 12.95 -4.65 -2.29
N SER A 87 14.21 -4.30 -2.58
CA SER A 87 15.37 -4.65 -1.75
C SER A 87 15.72 -3.56 -0.73
N GLY A 88 15.05 -2.42 -0.80
CA GLY A 88 15.26 -1.29 0.10
C GLY A 88 14.66 -1.54 1.49
N THR A 89 15.13 -0.78 2.48
CA THR A 89 14.68 -0.89 3.88
C THR A 89 13.22 -0.48 4.09
N GLN A 90 12.62 0.21 3.11
CA GLN A 90 11.22 0.63 3.10
C GLN A 90 10.25 -0.47 2.65
N SER A 91 10.76 -1.57 2.08
CA SER A 91 9.95 -2.69 1.59
C SER A 91 10.15 -3.93 2.45
N ALA A 92 9.08 -4.68 2.74
CA ALA A 92 9.15 -5.85 3.58
C ALA A 92 7.98 -6.82 3.37
N ILE A 93 8.22 -8.09 3.71
CA ILE A 93 7.15 -9.05 4.02
C ILE A 93 7.18 -9.26 5.53
N VAL A 94 6.10 -8.91 6.20
CA VAL A 94 5.94 -8.98 7.65
C VAL A 94 5.07 -10.19 7.98
N LEU A 95 5.69 -11.26 8.48
CA LEU A 95 4.96 -12.42 8.99
C LEU A 95 4.53 -12.12 10.43
N THR A 96 3.26 -12.31 10.72
CA THR A 96 2.61 -12.03 12.00
C THR A 96 2.06 -13.30 12.62
N ASP A 97 1.73 -13.25 13.91
CA ASP A 97 1.15 -14.39 14.63
C ASP A 97 -0.36 -14.59 14.34
N GLY A 98 -0.97 -13.62 13.65
CA GLY A 98 -2.39 -13.67 13.29
C GLY A 98 -2.88 -12.38 12.65
N LEU A 99 -4.09 -12.41 12.07
CA LEU A 99 -4.72 -11.28 11.38
C LEU A 99 -4.81 -10.01 12.25
N ASP A 100 -5.03 -10.16 13.55
CA ASP A 100 -5.10 -9.02 14.50
C ASP A 100 -3.78 -8.24 14.52
N GLN A 101 -2.66 -8.96 14.59
CA GLN A 101 -1.34 -8.37 14.58
C GLN A 101 -1.01 -7.75 13.21
N SER A 102 -1.46 -8.37 12.11
CA SER A 102 -1.33 -7.79 10.76
C SER A 102 -2.06 -6.43 10.66
N ILE A 103 -3.27 -6.35 11.22
CA ILE A 103 -4.05 -5.09 11.25
C ILE A 103 -3.35 -4.03 12.11
N ASP A 104 -2.83 -4.41 13.28
CA ASP A 104 -2.13 -3.48 14.17
C ASP A 104 -0.84 -2.96 13.51
N ALA A 105 -0.08 -3.84 12.85
CA ALA A 105 1.12 -3.47 12.11
C ALA A 105 0.80 -2.53 10.94
N ALA A 106 -0.26 -2.81 10.17
CA ALA A 106 -0.72 -1.95 9.08
C ALA A 106 -1.19 -0.57 9.57
N ASN A 107 -1.93 -0.51 10.69
CA ASN A 107 -2.31 0.75 11.33
C ASN A 107 -1.08 1.54 11.83
N ALA A 108 -0.06 0.85 12.33
CA ALA A 108 1.20 1.48 12.75
C ALA A 108 2.01 1.98 11.55
N TYR A 109 2.00 1.26 10.44
CA TYR A 109 2.65 1.68 9.19
C TYR A 109 1.96 2.88 8.56
N ALA A 110 0.61 2.87 8.54
CA ALA A 110 -0.22 3.96 8.02
C ALA A 110 0.08 4.31 6.55
N ALA A 111 0.04 3.29 5.69
CA ALA A 111 0.37 3.39 4.27
C ALA A 111 -0.48 4.44 3.54
N GLU A 112 0.08 4.99 2.47
CA GLU A 112 -0.65 5.80 1.48
C GLU A 112 -1.79 4.99 0.85
N HIS A 113 -1.46 3.81 0.31
CA HIS A 113 -2.41 2.87 -0.27
C HIS A 113 -2.46 1.62 0.61
N LEU A 114 -3.62 1.26 1.12
CA LEU A 114 -3.81 0.03 1.89
C LEU A 114 -4.76 -0.91 1.16
N GLU A 115 -4.25 -2.05 0.72
CA GLU A 115 -5.07 -3.13 0.18
C GLU A 115 -5.43 -4.15 1.24
N ILE A 116 -6.66 -4.66 1.18
CA ILE A 116 -7.17 -5.69 2.09
C ILE A 116 -7.63 -6.88 1.26
N GLN A 117 -6.81 -7.90 1.22
CA GLN A 117 -7.01 -9.14 0.46
C GLN A 117 -7.20 -10.32 1.42
N THR A 118 -8.26 -10.26 2.20
CA THR A 118 -8.64 -11.28 3.19
C THR A 118 -10.04 -11.83 2.90
N LYS A 119 -10.34 -12.99 3.46
CA LYS A 119 -11.64 -13.65 3.33
C LYS A 119 -12.81 -12.76 3.75
N ASP A 120 -12.64 -12.00 4.84
CA ASP A 120 -13.63 -11.01 5.31
C ASP A 120 -12.98 -9.62 5.33
N ALA A 121 -12.81 -9.07 4.13
CA ALA A 121 -12.23 -7.73 3.97
C ALA A 121 -13.09 -6.65 4.64
N ASP A 122 -14.42 -6.80 4.69
CA ASP A 122 -15.33 -5.83 5.32
C ASP A 122 -15.13 -5.74 6.84
N ALA A 123 -14.88 -6.85 7.51
CA ALA A 123 -14.55 -6.87 8.93
C ALA A 123 -13.19 -6.20 9.20
N VAL A 124 -12.21 -6.42 8.33
CA VAL A 124 -10.88 -5.81 8.44
C VAL A 124 -10.95 -4.30 8.21
N VAL A 125 -11.65 -3.83 7.17
CA VAL A 125 -11.82 -2.38 6.88
C VAL A 125 -12.30 -1.61 8.10
N LYS A 126 -13.27 -2.15 8.85
CA LYS A 126 -13.82 -1.50 10.06
C LYS A 126 -12.81 -1.30 11.18
N ARG A 127 -11.67 -1.99 11.13
CA ARG A 127 -10.60 -1.95 12.13
C ARG A 127 -9.40 -1.11 11.70
N ILE A 128 -9.40 -0.67 10.43
CA ILE A 128 -8.35 0.22 9.92
C ILE A 128 -8.62 1.63 10.45
N LYS A 129 -7.58 2.23 11.01
CA LYS A 129 -7.60 3.58 11.59
C LYS A 129 -6.77 4.57 10.78
N ASN A 130 -5.71 4.08 10.15
CA ASN A 130 -4.70 4.92 9.52
C ASN A 130 -4.37 4.37 8.14
N ALA A 131 -4.88 4.99 7.09
CA ALA A 131 -4.51 4.76 5.70
C ALA A 131 -4.89 5.98 4.86
N GLY A 132 -4.16 6.26 3.80
CA GLY A 132 -4.51 7.32 2.86
C GLY A 132 -5.72 6.94 2.02
N ALA A 133 -5.70 5.76 1.41
CA ALA A 133 -6.83 5.15 0.72
C ALA A 133 -6.89 3.65 1.05
N ILE A 134 -8.11 3.08 1.06
CA ILE A 134 -8.33 1.65 1.31
C ILE A 134 -8.93 1.01 0.07
N PHE A 135 -8.28 -0.05 -0.41
CA PHE A 135 -8.68 -0.88 -1.53
C PHE A 135 -9.15 -2.24 -1.01
N ARG A 136 -10.40 -2.59 -1.26
CA ARG A 136 -11.05 -3.75 -0.66
C ARG A 136 -11.22 -4.89 -1.65
N GLY A 137 -10.64 -6.03 -1.32
CA GLY A 137 -10.78 -7.28 -2.08
C GLY A 137 -9.84 -7.36 -3.28
N PRO A 138 -9.77 -8.54 -3.93
CA PRO A 138 -8.76 -8.86 -4.94
C PRO A 138 -8.93 -8.15 -6.29
N TYR A 139 -10.05 -7.45 -6.50
CA TYR A 139 -10.38 -6.78 -7.76
C TYR A 139 -10.40 -5.25 -7.66
N SER A 140 -9.77 -4.71 -6.63
CA SER A 140 -9.67 -3.27 -6.40
C SER A 140 -8.20 -2.84 -6.33
N PRO A 141 -7.43 -2.97 -7.42
CA PRO A 141 -6.03 -2.56 -7.42
C PRO A 141 -5.89 -1.04 -7.38
N VAL A 142 -4.74 -0.54 -6.87
CA VAL A 142 -4.44 0.90 -6.76
C VAL A 142 -4.71 1.70 -8.03
N PRO A 143 -4.33 1.24 -9.25
CA PRO A 143 -4.60 1.99 -10.48
C PRO A 143 -6.08 2.28 -10.75
N LEU A 144 -7.01 1.46 -10.22
CA LEU A 144 -8.43 1.73 -10.33
C LEU A 144 -8.81 3.01 -9.57
N GLY A 145 -8.23 3.21 -8.39
CA GLY A 145 -8.40 4.41 -7.58
C GLY A 145 -7.86 5.66 -8.27
N ASP A 146 -6.69 5.56 -8.86
CA ASP A 146 -5.98 6.70 -9.46
C ASP A 146 -6.61 7.19 -10.76
N TYR A 147 -7.16 6.27 -11.57
CA TYR A 147 -7.56 6.60 -12.94
C TYR A 147 -9.07 6.53 -13.21
N MET A 148 -9.85 5.78 -12.44
CA MET A 148 -11.22 5.47 -12.80
C MET A 148 -12.28 5.75 -11.72
N SER A 149 -11.94 5.68 -10.44
CA SER A 149 -12.93 5.80 -9.35
C SER A 149 -13.33 7.23 -9.02
N GLY A 150 -12.62 8.23 -9.56
CA GLY A 150 -12.88 9.65 -9.27
C GLY A 150 -12.49 10.10 -7.87
N SER A 151 -11.76 9.26 -7.11
CA SER A 151 -11.23 9.62 -5.79
C SER A 151 -10.05 10.59 -5.90
N ASN A 152 -9.76 11.28 -4.79
CA ASN A 152 -8.54 12.10 -4.72
C ASN A 152 -7.32 11.17 -4.67
N HIS A 153 -6.36 11.38 -5.59
CA HIS A 153 -5.11 10.62 -5.66
C HIS A 153 -3.94 11.30 -4.93
N VAL A 154 -4.14 12.48 -4.35
CA VAL A 154 -3.13 13.13 -3.50
C VAL A 154 -3.36 12.69 -2.08
N LEU A 155 -2.63 11.67 -1.66
CA LEU A 155 -2.81 10.96 -0.41
C LEU A 155 -1.66 11.26 0.57
N PRO A 156 -1.89 11.10 1.89
CA PRO A 156 -0.84 11.23 2.88
C PRO A 156 0.17 10.08 2.76
N THR A 157 1.47 10.40 2.75
CA THR A 157 2.59 9.45 2.68
C THR A 157 3.45 9.52 3.94
N GLY A 158 4.40 8.59 4.13
CA GLY A 158 5.35 8.62 5.24
C GLY A 158 4.68 8.53 6.60
N GLY A 159 3.59 7.77 6.70
CA GLY A 159 2.83 7.59 7.94
C GLY A 159 2.01 8.80 8.37
N THR A 160 1.90 9.85 7.54
CA THR A 160 1.11 11.05 7.87
C THR A 160 -0.40 10.80 7.87
N ALA A 161 -0.87 9.67 7.34
CA ALA A 161 -2.26 9.22 7.46
C ALA A 161 -2.74 9.09 8.93
N ARG A 162 -1.82 9.03 9.89
CA ARG A 162 -2.15 9.08 11.34
C ARG A 162 -2.69 10.45 11.78
N PHE A 163 -2.40 11.50 11.03
CA PHE A 163 -2.70 12.90 11.40
C PHE A 163 -3.57 13.60 10.35
N ALA A 164 -3.58 13.11 9.12
CA ALA A 164 -4.43 13.61 8.07
C ALA A 164 -5.78 12.88 8.14
N ALA A 165 -6.88 13.64 8.22
CA ALA A 165 -8.18 13.08 8.01
C ALA A 165 -8.23 12.57 6.56
N GLY A 166 -8.28 11.26 6.37
CA GLY A 166 -8.46 10.67 5.04
C GLY A 166 -9.75 11.22 4.44
N SER A 167 -9.70 11.68 3.21
CA SER A 167 -10.89 11.99 2.43
C SER A 167 -11.60 10.67 2.14
N ALA A 168 -12.47 10.24 3.07
CA ALA A 168 -13.31 9.08 2.85
C ALA A 168 -14.29 9.42 1.73
N CYS A 169 -14.07 8.90 0.53
CA CYS A 169 -15.14 8.72 -0.43
C CYS A 169 -16.05 7.62 0.13
N THR A 170 -17.12 8.01 0.82
CA THR A 170 -18.27 7.13 1.03
C THR A 170 -19.04 7.10 -0.28
N PRO A 171 -19.23 5.95 -0.95
CA PRO A 171 -20.23 5.85 -2.00
C PRO A 171 -21.59 6.06 -1.35
N SER A 172 -22.33 7.05 -1.86
CA SER A 172 -23.72 7.30 -1.57
C SER A 172 -24.60 6.21 -2.14
#